data_2f943b906329e1a99bc529d175c96706
#
_entry.id   2f943b906329e1a99bc529d175c96706
#
_cell.length_a   1.000
_cell.length_b   1.000
_cell.length_c   1.000
_cell.angle_alpha   90.00
_cell.angle_beta   90.00
_cell.angle_gamma   90.00
#
_symmetry.space_group_name_H-M   'P 1'
#
loop_
_entity.id
_entity.type
_entity.pdbx_description
1 polymer ?
#
loop_
_entity_poly.entity_id
_entity_poly.type
_entity_poly.pdbx_seq_one_letter_code
_entity_poly.pdbx_strand_id
1 'polypeptide(L)'
;KQKEIFDPVLTFQLSNDFHVRKVMRNYLPNDEESKHYACLLQWDNIYYQAPTQDYVNPKTTVRVGLVQWQMRTYKTLDDLFEQVEFFVDAVSDYKSDFVLFPEYFNAPLMAKFNNEGESQAIRGLAAYTEEIKERFVKLAISYNINIITGSMPLIKEDGLLYNVGFLCRRDGSYETVSY
;
A
#
# COMPACT_ATOMS: atom_id res chain seq x y z
N LYS A 1 -33.89 35.61 -13.91
CA LYS A 1 -33.69 34.16 -13.80
C LYS A 1 -32.18 33.94 -13.86
N GLN A 2 -31.50 33.71 -12.72
CA GLN A 2 -30.15 33.21 -12.70
C GLN A 2 -30.16 31.82 -13.37
N LYS A 3 -29.32 31.63 -14.39
CA LYS A 3 -29.04 30.32 -14.91
C LYS A 3 -28.12 29.63 -13.90
N GLU A 4 -28.65 28.71 -13.12
CA GLU A 4 -27.82 27.81 -12.36
C GLU A 4 -27.06 26.92 -13.34
N ILE A 5 -25.76 27.07 -13.37
CA ILE A 5 -24.85 26.17 -14.11
C ILE A 5 -24.60 25.00 -13.19
N PHE A 6 -25.06 23.83 -13.59
CA PHE A 6 -24.81 22.59 -12.84
C PHE A 6 -23.67 21.83 -13.50
N ASP A 7 -22.59 21.65 -12.77
CA ASP A 7 -21.48 20.76 -13.10
C ASP A 7 -21.51 19.57 -12.15
N PRO A 8 -21.79 18.35 -12.63
CA PRO A 8 -21.94 17.18 -11.78
C PRO A 8 -20.65 16.79 -11.06
N VAL A 9 -19.49 16.95 -11.70
CA VAL A 9 -18.19 16.61 -11.12
C VAL A 9 -17.84 17.57 -9.99
N LEU A 10 -17.94 18.87 -10.25
CA LEU A 10 -17.67 19.90 -9.24
C LEU A 10 -18.67 19.80 -8.07
N THR A 11 -19.94 19.54 -8.36
CA THR A 11 -20.97 19.38 -7.34
C THR A 11 -20.66 18.19 -6.44
N PHE A 12 -20.26 17.06 -7.01
CA PHE A 12 -19.84 15.88 -6.25
C PHE A 12 -18.64 16.20 -5.35
N GLN A 13 -17.61 16.84 -5.85
CA GLN A 13 -16.43 17.20 -5.09
C GLN A 13 -16.76 18.17 -3.94
N LEU A 14 -17.56 19.21 -4.19
CA LEU A 14 -17.99 20.15 -3.15
C LEU A 14 -18.84 19.48 -2.06
N SER A 15 -19.64 18.47 -2.42
CA SER A 15 -20.42 17.67 -1.46
C SER A 15 -19.55 16.74 -0.60
N ASN A 16 -18.30 16.53 -0.99
CA ASN A 16 -17.30 15.73 -0.27
C ASN A 16 -16.19 16.60 0.34
N ASP A 17 -16.55 17.78 0.82
CA ASP A 17 -15.70 18.72 1.56
C ASP A 17 -14.49 19.27 0.78
N PHE A 18 -14.54 19.25 -0.55
CA PHE A 18 -13.60 20.00 -1.36
C PHE A 18 -13.99 21.48 -1.42
N HIS A 19 -13.00 22.33 -1.36
CA HIS A 19 -13.17 23.80 -1.42
C HIS A 19 -12.50 24.37 -2.67
N VAL A 20 -13.22 25.22 -3.41
CA VAL A 20 -12.64 25.95 -4.55
C VAL A 20 -11.63 26.98 -4.06
N ARG A 21 -10.38 26.83 -4.44
CA ARG A 21 -9.30 27.77 -4.09
C ARG A 21 -9.03 28.79 -5.19
N LYS A 22 -9.13 28.32 -6.43
CA LYS A 22 -8.84 29.20 -7.59
C LYS A 22 -9.54 28.69 -8.84
N VAL A 23 -10.06 29.59 -9.65
CA VAL A 23 -10.47 29.32 -11.02
C VAL A 23 -9.33 29.70 -11.95
N MET A 24 -8.85 28.74 -12.73
CA MET A 24 -7.74 28.92 -13.67
C MET A 24 -8.26 29.06 -15.08
N ARG A 25 -7.84 30.11 -15.77
CA ARG A 25 -8.20 30.36 -17.17
C ARG A 25 -7.13 29.76 -18.09
N ASN A 26 -7.56 29.25 -19.23
CA ASN A 26 -6.69 28.66 -20.26
C ASN A 26 -5.77 27.55 -19.72
N TYR A 27 -6.24 26.82 -18.69
CA TYR A 27 -5.48 25.73 -18.09
C TYR A 27 -5.54 24.45 -18.94
N LEU A 28 -6.67 24.23 -19.60
CA LEU A 28 -6.92 23.09 -20.50
C LEU A 28 -7.19 23.62 -21.92
N PRO A 29 -6.14 23.89 -22.72
CA PRO A 29 -6.31 24.57 -24.02
C PRO A 29 -7.11 23.79 -25.05
N ASN A 30 -7.29 22.48 -24.87
CA ASN A 30 -8.03 21.61 -25.80
C ASN A 30 -9.42 21.21 -25.26
N ASP A 31 -9.87 21.78 -24.16
CA ASP A 31 -11.17 21.50 -23.55
C ASP A 31 -12.15 22.64 -23.83
N GLU A 32 -12.89 22.51 -24.93
CA GLU A 32 -13.89 23.50 -25.34
C GLU A 32 -15.14 23.46 -24.45
N GLU A 33 -15.47 22.32 -23.86
CA GLU A 33 -16.66 22.17 -23.01
C GLU A 33 -16.53 23.02 -21.74
N SER A 34 -15.36 23.03 -21.10
CA SER A 34 -15.07 23.88 -19.94
C SER A 34 -14.75 25.32 -20.31
N LYS A 35 -14.72 25.66 -21.62
CA LYS A 35 -14.23 26.96 -22.14
C LYS A 35 -12.81 27.26 -21.64
N HIS A 36 -11.98 26.23 -21.56
CA HIS A 36 -10.59 26.28 -21.12
C HIS A 36 -10.40 26.66 -19.64
N TYR A 37 -11.45 26.60 -18.83
CA TYR A 37 -11.35 26.86 -17.39
C TYR A 37 -11.14 25.56 -16.62
N ALA A 38 -10.41 25.66 -15.52
CA ALA A 38 -10.31 24.60 -14.52
C ALA A 38 -10.44 25.17 -13.11
N CYS A 39 -10.88 24.36 -12.18
CA CYS A 39 -10.92 24.69 -10.77
C CYS A 39 -9.81 24.00 -10.02
N LEU A 40 -8.99 24.77 -9.30
CA LEU A 40 -8.12 24.22 -8.26
C LEU A 40 -8.96 23.99 -7.02
N LEU A 41 -9.09 22.71 -6.64
CA LEU A 41 -9.80 22.32 -5.46
C LEU A 41 -8.80 21.91 -4.37
N GLN A 42 -9.15 22.22 -3.14
CA GLN A 42 -8.43 21.78 -1.94
C GLN A 42 -9.39 20.94 -1.10
N TRP A 43 -8.89 19.81 -0.68
CA TRP A 43 -9.49 19.01 0.39
C TRP A 43 -8.56 19.04 1.59
N ASP A 44 -9.09 19.45 2.73
CA ASP A 44 -8.31 19.51 3.97
C ASP A 44 -8.43 18.16 4.68
N ASN A 45 -7.33 17.41 4.71
CA ASN A 45 -7.27 16.20 5.51
C ASN A 45 -7.32 16.58 6.99
N ILE A 46 -8.51 16.51 7.60
CA ILE A 46 -8.71 16.82 9.02
C ILE A 46 -7.90 15.91 9.96
N TYR A 47 -7.42 14.78 9.45
CA TYR A 47 -6.54 13.86 10.16
C TYR A 47 -5.05 14.15 9.92
N TYR A 48 -4.72 15.09 8.99
CA TYR A 48 -3.34 15.48 8.75
C TYR A 48 -2.86 16.32 9.92
N GLN A 49 -1.96 15.76 10.68
CA GLN A 49 -1.13 16.51 11.60
C GLN A 49 0.15 16.89 10.85
N ALA A 50 0.31 18.16 10.51
CA ALA A 50 1.58 18.62 9.99
C ALA A 50 2.70 18.14 10.92
N PRO A 51 3.82 17.63 10.39
CA PRO A 51 4.97 17.37 11.24
C PRO A 51 5.31 18.72 11.90
N THR A 52 5.01 18.80 13.19
CA THR A 52 5.45 19.94 13.99
C THR A 52 6.96 19.97 13.86
N GLN A 53 7.53 21.13 13.50
CA GLN A 53 8.98 21.35 13.51
C GLN A 53 9.56 21.30 14.93
N ASP A 54 8.85 20.71 15.85
CA ASP A 54 9.30 20.47 17.21
C ASP A 54 10.24 19.26 17.23
N TYR A 55 11.50 19.54 16.93
CA TYR A 55 12.62 18.65 17.25
C TYR A 55 12.69 18.26 18.75
N VAL A 56 11.71 18.66 19.55
CA VAL A 56 11.72 18.56 21.02
C VAL A 56 10.79 17.46 21.56
N ASN A 57 9.82 16.96 20.75
CA ASN A 57 8.98 15.85 21.16
C ASN A 57 8.92 14.77 20.06
N PRO A 58 9.82 13.77 20.13
CA PRO A 58 9.67 12.61 19.26
C PRO A 58 8.30 11.98 19.50
N LYS A 59 7.65 11.55 18.42
CA LYS A 59 6.40 10.78 18.50
C LYS A 59 6.58 9.66 19.53
N THR A 60 5.93 9.78 20.67
CA THR A 60 6.08 8.83 21.78
C THR A 60 5.25 7.57 21.61
N THR A 61 4.31 7.59 20.67
CA THR A 61 3.39 6.47 20.41
C THR A 61 3.55 5.99 18.98
N VAL A 62 3.79 4.69 18.83
CA VAL A 62 3.81 4.00 17.54
C VAL A 62 2.57 3.11 17.48
N ARG A 63 1.80 3.21 16.40
CA ARG A 63 0.63 2.38 16.17
C ARG A 63 0.98 1.28 15.18
N VAL A 64 0.78 0.02 15.59
CA VAL A 64 1.09 -1.17 14.79
C VAL A 64 -0.19 -1.97 14.57
N GLY A 65 -0.52 -2.24 13.32
CA GLY A 65 -1.56 -3.21 12.95
C GLY A 65 -0.94 -4.60 12.79
N LEU A 66 -1.48 -5.58 13.52
CA LEU A 66 -1.07 -6.97 13.40
C LEU A 66 -2.08 -7.72 12.55
N VAL A 67 -1.61 -8.35 11.48
CA VAL A 67 -2.48 -9.11 10.59
C VAL A 67 -2.71 -10.51 11.15
N GLN A 68 -3.95 -10.83 11.51
CA GLN A 68 -4.34 -12.20 11.80
C GLN A 68 -4.67 -12.89 10.47
N TRP A 69 -3.67 -13.61 9.94
CA TRP A 69 -3.75 -14.24 8.63
C TRP A 69 -4.47 -15.58 8.68
N GLN A 70 -5.41 -15.77 7.76
CA GLN A 70 -6.02 -17.08 7.55
C GLN A 70 -5.36 -17.77 6.35
N MET A 71 -4.81 -18.96 6.55
CA MET A 71 -4.27 -19.77 5.46
C MET A 71 -5.40 -20.27 4.56
N ARG A 72 -5.52 -19.69 3.37
CA ARG A 72 -6.48 -20.04 2.34
C ARG A 72 -5.72 -20.52 1.11
N THR A 73 -6.36 -21.32 0.27
CA THR A 73 -5.77 -21.72 -1.01
C THR A 73 -5.83 -20.54 -1.98
N TYR A 74 -4.70 -20.15 -2.54
CA TYR A 74 -4.58 -19.14 -3.60
C TYR A 74 -4.10 -19.80 -4.88
N LYS A 75 -4.73 -19.48 -6.00
CA LYS A 75 -4.34 -20.00 -7.32
C LYS A 75 -3.20 -19.21 -7.93
N THR A 76 -3.15 -17.94 -7.67
CA THR A 76 -2.18 -17.01 -8.23
C THR A 76 -1.55 -16.15 -7.14
N LEU A 77 -0.45 -15.49 -7.45
CA LEU A 77 0.13 -14.48 -6.59
C LEU A 77 -0.80 -13.25 -6.49
N ASP A 78 -1.56 -12.96 -7.54
CA ASP A 78 -2.53 -11.86 -7.53
C ASP A 78 -3.65 -12.12 -6.52
N ASP A 79 -4.22 -13.34 -6.47
CA ASP A 79 -5.23 -13.72 -5.48
C ASP A 79 -4.70 -13.54 -4.03
N LEU A 80 -3.42 -13.88 -3.80
CA LEU A 80 -2.77 -13.66 -2.51
C LEU A 80 -2.69 -12.17 -2.19
N PHE A 81 -2.29 -11.35 -3.19
CA PHE A 81 -2.11 -9.92 -3.00
C PHE A 81 -3.41 -9.13 -2.89
N GLU A 82 -4.52 -9.59 -3.44
CA GLU A 82 -5.85 -9.03 -3.13
C GLU A 82 -6.14 -9.11 -1.63
N GLN A 83 -5.81 -10.22 -0.99
CA GLN A 83 -6.00 -10.38 0.46
C GLN A 83 -4.96 -9.55 1.26
N VAL A 84 -3.71 -9.47 0.79
CA VAL A 84 -2.67 -8.63 1.41
C VAL A 84 -3.10 -7.17 1.39
N GLU A 85 -3.52 -6.68 0.22
CA GLU A 85 -3.93 -5.30 0.01
C GLU A 85 -5.13 -4.93 0.89
N PHE A 86 -6.11 -5.83 1.03
CA PHE A 86 -7.24 -5.64 1.95
C PHE A 86 -6.78 -5.32 3.39
N PHE A 87 -5.77 -6.04 3.91
CA PHE A 87 -5.27 -5.78 5.24
C PHE A 87 -4.45 -4.49 5.32
N VAL A 88 -3.63 -4.20 4.30
CA VAL A 88 -2.83 -2.97 4.25
C VAL A 88 -3.76 -1.75 4.22
N ASP A 89 -4.80 -1.79 3.39
CA ASP A 89 -5.81 -0.75 3.29
C ASP A 89 -6.51 -0.52 4.64
N ALA A 90 -7.07 -1.58 5.22
CA ALA A 90 -7.75 -1.50 6.52
C ALA A 90 -6.85 -0.92 7.62
N VAL A 91 -5.58 -1.38 7.72
CA VAL A 91 -4.64 -0.90 8.75
C VAL A 91 -4.21 0.54 8.49
N SER A 92 -4.06 0.95 7.22
CA SER A 92 -3.71 2.32 6.85
C SER A 92 -4.81 3.30 7.21
N ASP A 93 -6.07 2.92 7.06
CA ASP A 93 -7.24 3.73 7.44
C ASP A 93 -7.27 4.06 8.93
N TYR A 94 -6.78 3.16 9.79
CA TYR A 94 -6.60 3.42 11.22
C TYR A 94 -5.40 4.32 11.55
N LYS A 95 -4.74 4.91 10.52
CA LYS A 95 -3.56 5.78 10.67
C LYS A 95 -2.44 5.10 11.45
N SER A 96 -2.25 3.82 11.18
CA SER A 96 -1.17 3.05 11.78
C SER A 96 0.18 3.44 11.17
N ASP A 97 1.24 3.30 11.93
CA ASP A 97 2.61 3.56 11.46
C ASP A 97 3.19 2.35 10.73
N PHE A 98 2.76 1.17 11.17
CA PHE A 98 3.22 -0.12 10.64
C PHE A 98 2.06 -1.10 10.49
N VAL A 99 2.16 -1.95 9.49
CA VAL A 99 1.41 -3.21 9.40
C VAL A 99 2.40 -4.37 9.43
N LEU A 100 2.10 -5.42 10.20
CA LEU A 100 2.94 -6.60 10.36
C LEU A 100 2.18 -7.84 9.92
N PHE A 101 2.74 -8.54 8.93
CA PHE A 101 2.28 -9.85 8.48
C PHE A 101 2.99 -10.97 9.23
N PRO A 102 2.35 -12.14 9.38
CA PRO A 102 2.96 -13.27 10.08
C PRO A 102 4.00 -13.99 9.22
N GLU A 103 4.80 -14.80 9.89
CA GLU A 103 5.73 -15.72 9.25
C GLU A 103 4.99 -16.64 8.26
N TYR A 104 5.60 -16.90 7.11
CA TYR A 104 5.09 -17.80 6.07
C TYR A 104 3.66 -17.51 5.60
N PHE A 105 3.22 -16.24 5.60
CA PHE A 105 1.91 -15.87 5.09
C PHE A 105 1.67 -16.33 3.64
N ASN A 106 2.76 -16.52 2.88
CA ASN A 106 2.78 -16.98 1.49
C ASN A 106 2.73 -18.51 1.33
N ALA A 107 2.78 -19.29 2.45
CA ALA A 107 2.77 -20.75 2.41
C ALA A 107 1.63 -21.37 1.59
N PRO A 108 0.43 -20.78 1.50
CA PRO A 108 -0.63 -21.36 0.65
C PRO A 108 -0.25 -21.49 -0.83
N LEU A 109 0.73 -20.71 -1.34
CA LEU A 109 1.23 -20.87 -2.71
C LEU A 109 1.98 -22.19 -2.91
N MET A 110 2.41 -22.87 -1.83
CA MET A 110 3.04 -24.19 -1.92
C MET A 110 2.11 -25.25 -2.50
N ALA A 111 0.79 -25.04 -2.46
CA ALA A 111 -0.16 -25.96 -3.07
C ALA A 111 0.12 -26.25 -4.57
N LYS A 112 0.82 -25.33 -5.24
CA LYS A 112 1.27 -25.53 -6.64
C LYS A 112 2.35 -26.59 -6.79
N PHE A 113 3.03 -26.95 -5.71
CA PHE A 113 4.16 -27.87 -5.66
C PHE A 113 3.85 -29.16 -4.92
N ASN A 114 2.56 -29.49 -4.70
CA ASN A 114 2.11 -30.66 -3.92
C ASN A 114 2.60 -32.00 -4.47
N ASN A 115 3.00 -32.05 -5.75
CA ASN A 115 3.54 -33.26 -6.37
C ASN A 115 5.08 -33.37 -6.26
N GLU A 116 5.71 -32.40 -5.63
CA GLU A 116 7.16 -32.32 -5.46
C GLU A 116 7.58 -32.71 -4.04
N GLY A 117 8.85 -33.07 -3.87
CA GLY A 117 9.39 -33.27 -2.53
C GLY A 117 9.45 -31.97 -1.72
N GLU A 118 9.38 -32.04 -0.38
CA GLU A 118 9.33 -30.88 0.51
C GLU A 118 10.43 -29.86 0.22
N SER A 119 11.66 -30.32 -0.05
CA SER A 119 12.79 -29.44 -0.37
C SER A 119 12.62 -28.70 -1.70
N GLN A 120 11.94 -29.31 -2.67
CA GLN A 120 11.66 -28.66 -3.96
C GLN A 120 10.49 -27.70 -3.83
N ALA A 121 9.46 -28.08 -3.06
CA ALA A 121 8.30 -27.21 -2.81
C ALA A 121 8.69 -25.91 -2.13
N ILE A 122 9.56 -25.94 -1.12
CA ILE A 122 10.00 -24.73 -0.43
C ILE A 122 10.91 -23.85 -1.32
N ARG A 123 11.71 -24.46 -2.20
CA ARG A 123 12.50 -23.72 -3.20
C ARG A 123 11.60 -23.10 -4.27
N GLY A 124 10.53 -23.79 -4.65
CA GLY A 124 9.50 -23.25 -5.53
C GLY A 124 8.79 -22.05 -4.90
N LEU A 125 8.49 -22.10 -3.61
CA LEU A 125 7.94 -20.97 -2.85
C LEU A 125 8.91 -19.78 -2.80
N ALA A 126 10.21 -20.04 -2.60
CA ALA A 126 11.25 -19.03 -2.54
C ALA A 126 11.38 -18.22 -3.85
N ALA A 127 11.00 -18.80 -4.99
CA ALA A 127 11.04 -18.10 -6.28
C ALA A 127 10.08 -16.88 -6.35
N TYR A 128 9.04 -16.85 -5.51
CA TYR A 128 8.12 -15.72 -5.45
C TYR A 128 8.61 -14.56 -4.56
N THR A 129 9.63 -14.77 -3.74
CA THR A 129 9.96 -13.84 -2.64
C THR A 129 10.40 -12.47 -3.14
N GLU A 130 11.16 -12.37 -4.22
CA GLU A 130 11.54 -11.08 -4.80
C GLU A 130 10.33 -10.31 -5.34
N GLU A 131 9.45 -10.97 -6.08
CA GLU A 131 8.22 -10.35 -6.59
C GLU A 131 7.31 -9.92 -5.43
N ILE A 132 7.18 -10.74 -4.40
CA ILE A 132 6.42 -10.43 -3.18
C ILE A 132 6.98 -9.15 -2.54
N LYS A 133 8.29 -9.05 -2.35
CA LYS A 133 8.95 -7.86 -1.80
C LYS A 133 8.63 -6.61 -2.62
N GLU A 134 8.77 -6.68 -3.95
CA GLU A 134 8.49 -5.54 -4.83
C GLU A 134 7.03 -5.07 -4.73
N ARG A 135 6.09 -6.01 -4.62
CA ARG A 135 4.68 -5.69 -4.45
C ARG A 135 4.41 -5.01 -3.11
N PHE A 136 5.04 -5.48 -2.02
CA PHE A 136 4.93 -4.81 -0.71
C PHE A 136 5.53 -3.40 -0.72
N VAL A 137 6.64 -3.17 -1.41
CA VAL A 137 7.20 -1.82 -1.57
C VAL A 137 6.20 -0.90 -2.26
N LYS A 138 5.53 -1.37 -3.32
CA LYS A 138 4.48 -0.60 -4.00
C LYS A 138 3.31 -0.27 -3.08
N LEU A 139 2.83 -1.25 -2.30
CA LEU A 139 1.76 -1.04 -1.33
C LEU A 139 2.18 -0.06 -0.22
N ALA A 140 3.41 -0.14 0.28
CA ALA A 140 3.92 0.77 1.30
C ALA A 140 3.88 2.23 0.84
N ILE A 141 4.21 2.48 -0.43
CA ILE A 141 4.12 3.82 -1.05
C ILE A 141 2.65 4.21 -1.22
N SER A 142 1.84 3.35 -1.85
CA SER A 142 0.45 3.67 -2.22
C SER A 142 -0.42 3.97 -1.01
N TYR A 143 -0.24 3.22 0.07
CA TYR A 143 -1.01 3.37 1.32
C TYR A 143 -0.30 4.23 2.38
N ASN A 144 0.86 4.78 2.05
CA ASN A 144 1.67 5.62 2.95
C ASN A 144 1.89 5.00 4.34
N ILE A 145 2.20 3.71 4.39
CA ILE A 145 2.40 2.92 5.61
C ILE A 145 3.69 2.10 5.52
N ASN A 146 4.36 1.87 6.65
CA ASN A 146 5.48 0.94 6.67
C ASN A 146 4.95 -0.50 6.81
N ILE A 147 5.52 -1.43 6.05
CA ILE A 147 5.08 -2.82 6.04
C ILE A 147 6.22 -3.74 6.47
N ILE A 148 5.96 -4.57 7.47
CA ILE A 148 6.83 -5.68 7.85
C ILE A 148 6.19 -6.94 7.27
N THR A 149 6.86 -7.56 6.30
CA THR A 149 6.26 -8.61 5.47
C THR A 149 6.06 -9.94 6.17
N GLY A 150 6.54 -10.08 7.42
CA GLY A 150 6.78 -11.41 7.97
C GLY A 150 7.96 -12.09 7.28
N SER A 151 8.31 -13.28 7.72
CA SER A 151 9.41 -14.02 7.10
C SER A 151 8.94 -15.04 6.08
N MET A 152 9.75 -15.27 5.06
CA MET A 152 9.49 -16.17 3.95
C MET A 152 10.80 -16.75 3.39
N PRO A 153 10.76 -17.89 2.68
CA PRO A 153 11.97 -18.51 2.15
C PRO A 153 12.57 -17.70 1.01
N LEU A 154 13.89 -17.50 1.03
CA LEU A 154 14.66 -16.85 -0.03
C LEU A 154 15.88 -17.68 -0.36
N ILE A 155 16.18 -17.91 -1.63
CA ILE A 155 17.42 -18.49 -2.11
C ILE A 155 18.37 -17.33 -2.42
N LYS A 156 19.51 -17.28 -1.72
CA LYS A 156 20.56 -16.29 -1.99
C LYS A 156 21.54 -16.76 -3.07
N GLU A 157 22.50 -15.90 -3.43
CA GLU A 157 23.50 -16.15 -4.46
C GLU A 157 24.39 -17.39 -4.19
N ASP A 158 24.55 -17.75 -2.93
CA ASP A 158 25.25 -18.97 -2.50
C ASP A 158 24.44 -20.26 -2.74
N GLY A 159 23.20 -20.16 -3.25
CA GLY A 159 22.29 -21.26 -3.49
C GLY A 159 21.64 -21.84 -2.22
N LEU A 160 21.91 -21.26 -1.05
CA LEU A 160 21.32 -21.66 0.22
C LEU A 160 19.95 -21.01 0.43
N LEU A 161 19.12 -21.73 1.18
CA LEU A 161 17.78 -21.28 1.54
C LEU A 161 17.84 -20.57 2.90
N TYR A 162 17.33 -19.35 2.93
CA TYR A 162 17.24 -18.50 4.12
C TYR A 162 15.79 -18.21 4.44
N ASN A 163 15.48 -17.94 5.70
CA ASN A 163 14.23 -17.37 6.13
C ASN A 163 14.43 -15.86 6.31
N VAL A 164 13.75 -15.04 5.51
CA VAL A 164 13.95 -13.58 5.47
C VAL A 164 12.64 -12.84 5.55
N GLY A 165 12.63 -11.72 6.25
CA GLY A 165 11.57 -10.73 6.19
C GLY A 165 12.09 -9.42 5.61
N PHE A 166 11.18 -8.54 5.25
CA PHE A 166 11.50 -7.20 4.76
C PHE A 166 10.74 -6.15 5.54
N LEU A 167 11.41 -5.05 5.83
CA LEU A 167 10.79 -3.80 6.22
C LEU A 167 10.69 -2.93 4.96
N CYS A 168 9.50 -2.82 4.39
CA CYS A 168 9.20 -1.93 3.26
C CYS A 168 8.68 -0.61 3.81
N ARG A 169 9.39 0.50 3.52
CA ARG A 169 9.03 1.81 4.04
C ARG A 169 8.14 2.57 3.07
N ARG A 170 7.37 3.48 3.61
CA ARG A 170 6.47 4.37 2.87
C ARG A 170 7.17 5.29 1.84
N ASP A 171 8.48 5.46 1.97
CA ASP A 171 9.32 6.20 1.01
C ASP A 171 9.82 5.35 -0.16
N GLY A 172 9.48 4.05 -0.17
CA GLY A 172 9.91 3.09 -1.19
C GLY A 172 11.24 2.41 -0.90
N SER A 173 11.94 2.78 0.18
CA SER A 173 13.11 2.05 0.63
C SER A 173 12.73 0.75 1.33
N TYR A 174 13.64 -0.22 1.36
CA TYR A 174 13.45 -1.44 2.13
C TYR A 174 14.73 -1.92 2.78
N GLU A 175 14.56 -2.70 3.84
CA GLU A 175 15.65 -3.41 4.53
C GLU A 175 15.27 -4.89 4.66
N THR A 176 16.28 -5.76 4.52
CA THR A 176 16.13 -7.19 4.79
C THR A 176 16.32 -7.44 6.28
N VAL A 177 15.34 -8.07 6.89
CA VAL A 177 15.42 -8.57 8.25
C VAL A 177 15.68 -10.08 8.17
N SER A 178 16.86 -10.52 8.61
CA SER A 178 17.24 -11.93 8.63
C SER A 178 16.92 -12.54 9.98
N TYR A 179 16.42 -13.76 9.98
CA TYR A 179 16.25 -14.59 11.17
C TYR A 179 17.22 -15.76 11.10
#